data_7df1c70890e55377ff18a8befeee8f33
#
_entry.id   7df1c70890e55377ff18a8befeee8f33
#
_cell.length_a   1.000
_cell.length_b   1.000
_cell.length_c   1.000
_cell.angle_alpha   90.00
_cell.angle_beta   90.00
_cell.angle_gamma   90.00
#
_symmetry.space_group_name_H-M   'P 1'
#
loop_
_entity.id
_entity.type
_entity.pdbx_description
1 polymer ?
#
loop_
_entity_poly.entity_id
_entity_poly.type
_entity_poly.pdbx_seq_one_letter_code
_entity_poly.pdbx_strand_id
1 'polypeptide(L)'
;MDNATVRLFGQVFKIIYVNQDEISNCFGEKTVYNSTIKIADHLSGHERISTLLHEISHQILRQSAAEHKIADSDIEFICDVFGFSLATIILDNPDFLEIIKASDANRE
;
A
#
# COMPACT_ATOMS: atom_id res chain seq x y z
N MET A 1 5.87 11.82 13.25
CA MET A 1 4.73 10.93 12.99
C MET A 1 4.96 9.56 13.61
N ASP A 2 3.97 9.08 14.29
CA ASP A 2 4.08 7.78 14.94
C ASP A 2 4.17 6.66 13.90
N ASN A 3 4.83 5.60 14.29
CA ASN A 3 4.90 4.44 13.43
C ASN A 3 3.52 3.81 13.29
N ALA A 4 3.16 3.52 12.07
CA ALA A 4 1.93 2.82 11.77
C ALA A 4 2.27 1.40 11.33
N THR A 5 1.32 0.50 11.49
CA THR A 5 1.49 -0.86 11.01
C THR A 5 0.29 -1.25 10.19
N VAL A 6 0.50 -2.21 9.32
CA VAL A 6 -0.59 -2.80 8.54
C VAL A 6 -0.40 -4.31 8.55
N ARG A 7 -1.50 -5.04 8.73
CA ARG A 7 -1.47 -6.49 8.72
C ARG A 7 -1.93 -6.98 7.36
N LEU A 8 -1.10 -7.76 6.71
CA LEU A 8 -1.39 -8.31 5.39
C LEU A 8 -1.20 -9.81 5.47
N PHE A 9 -2.31 -10.54 5.36
CA PHE A 9 -2.28 -12.01 5.35
C PHE A 9 -1.54 -12.57 6.56
N GLY A 10 -1.81 -11.99 7.74
CA GLY A 10 -1.23 -12.48 8.98
C GLY A 10 0.14 -11.94 9.32
N GLN A 11 0.77 -11.24 8.40
CA GLN A 11 2.09 -10.65 8.64
C GLN A 11 1.94 -9.15 8.89
N VAL A 12 2.60 -8.65 9.92
CA VAL A 12 2.53 -7.23 10.28
C VAL A 12 3.70 -6.50 9.65
N PHE A 13 3.38 -5.45 8.91
CA PHE A 13 4.39 -4.59 8.29
C PHE A 13 4.41 -3.24 8.99
N LYS A 14 5.61 -2.73 9.22
CA LYS A 14 5.80 -1.41 9.78
C LYS A 14 5.89 -0.41 8.62
N ILE A 15 5.17 0.69 8.73
CA ILE A 15 5.20 1.75 7.73
C ILE A 15 6.01 2.90 8.29
N ILE A 16 7.09 3.29 7.61
CA ILE A 16 7.92 4.39 8.08
C ILE A 16 8.12 5.40 6.95
N TYR A 17 8.26 6.65 7.33
CA TYR A 17 8.42 7.74 6.38
C TYR A 17 9.86 8.25 6.49
N VAL A 18 10.58 8.23 5.38
CA VAL A 18 12.01 8.49 5.37
C VAL A 18 12.38 9.44 4.25
N ASN A 19 13.60 9.97 4.30
CA ASN A 19 14.12 10.79 3.22
C ASN A 19 14.19 10.00 1.93
N GLN A 20 14.00 10.69 0.80
CA GLN A 20 14.10 10.06 -0.51
C GLN A 20 15.43 9.34 -0.69
N ASP A 21 16.50 9.87 -0.09
CA ASP A 21 17.83 9.27 -0.20
C ASP A 21 17.91 7.88 0.39
N GLU A 22 16.99 7.52 1.26
CA GLU A 22 16.97 6.20 1.88
C GLU A 22 16.15 5.19 1.08
N ILE A 23 15.61 5.62 -0.06
CA ILE A 23 14.85 4.78 -0.96
C ILE A 23 15.57 4.82 -2.30
N SER A 24 15.78 3.68 -2.93
CA SER A 24 16.67 3.62 -4.09
C SER A 24 16.21 4.45 -5.28
N ASN A 25 15.10 4.13 -5.92
CA ASN A 25 14.71 4.81 -7.16
C ASN A 25 13.22 5.09 -7.28
N CYS A 26 12.51 5.05 -6.18
CA CYS A 26 11.05 5.24 -6.21
C CYS A 26 10.63 5.96 -4.94
N PHE A 27 9.33 6.24 -4.82
CA PHE A 27 8.81 6.91 -3.65
C PHE A 27 8.52 5.95 -2.51
N GLY A 28 8.51 4.65 -2.78
CA GLY A 28 8.24 3.66 -1.77
C GLY A 28 9.11 2.44 -1.96
N GLU A 29 9.26 1.69 -0.90
CA GLU A 29 10.09 0.50 -0.90
C GLU A 29 9.60 -0.45 0.17
N LYS A 30 9.54 -1.73 -0.16
CA LYS A 30 9.20 -2.76 0.78
C LYS A 30 10.41 -3.69 0.95
N THR A 31 10.71 -4.03 2.19
CA THR A 31 11.77 -4.99 2.46
C THR A 31 11.16 -6.25 3.05
N VAL A 32 11.47 -7.38 2.42
CA VAL A 32 10.90 -8.66 2.81
C VAL A 32 11.40 -9.09 4.20
N TYR A 33 12.68 -8.85 4.45
CA TYR A 33 13.32 -9.42 5.62
C TYR A 33 12.89 -8.78 6.94
N ASN A 34 12.59 -7.49 6.94
CA ASN A 34 12.22 -6.82 8.17
C ASN A 34 10.78 -6.34 8.16
N SER A 35 10.00 -6.77 7.18
CA SER A 35 8.56 -6.44 7.08
C SER A 35 8.33 -4.94 7.25
N THR A 36 9.08 -4.16 6.50
CA THR A 36 8.99 -2.70 6.58
C THR A 36 8.65 -2.14 5.21
N ILE A 37 7.75 -1.16 5.20
CA ILE A 37 7.42 -0.40 4.00
C ILE A 37 7.92 1.02 4.22
N LYS A 38 8.83 1.49 3.37
CA LYS A 38 9.39 2.83 3.46
C LYS A 38 8.72 3.73 2.44
N ILE A 39 8.26 4.87 2.89
CA ILE A 39 7.60 5.87 2.03
C ILE A 39 8.37 7.17 2.14
N ALA A 40 8.61 7.83 1.02
CA ALA A 40 9.30 9.11 1.03
C ALA A 40 8.52 10.13 1.85
N ASP A 41 9.18 10.81 2.77
CA ASP A 41 8.51 11.67 3.73
C ASP A 41 8.04 13.00 3.15
N HIS A 42 8.52 13.38 1.96
CA HIS A 42 8.06 14.62 1.32
C HIS A 42 6.70 14.49 0.66
N LEU A 43 6.20 13.27 0.50
CA LEU A 43 4.92 13.04 -0.14
C LEU A 43 3.77 13.39 0.80
N SER A 44 2.66 13.84 0.23
CA SER A 44 1.47 14.15 1.00
C SER A 44 0.25 13.92 0.15
N GLY A 45 -0.93 13.90 0.80
CA GLY A 45 -2.19 13.76 0.11
C GLY A 45 -2.27 12.53 -0.76
N HIS A 46 -2.76 12.72 -1.96
CA HIS A 46 -2.98 11.62 -2.90
C HIS A 46 -1.69 10.85 -3.19
N GLU A 47 -0.58 11.57 -3.37
CA GLU A 47 0.70 10.93 -3.67
C GLU A 47 1.14 9.97 -2.56
N ARG A 48 1.00 10.40 -1.32
CA ARG A 48 1.40 9.54 -0.19
C ARG A 48 0.53 8.31 -0.12
N ILE A 49 -0.77 8.48 -0.26
CA ILE A 49 -1.71 7.37 -0.17
C ILE A 49 -1.51 6.40 -1.34
N SER A 50 -1.37 6.93 -2.56
CA SER A 50 -1.21 6.05 -3.71
C SER A 50 0.09 5.27 -3.65
N THR A 51 1.17 5.88 -3.13
CA THR A 51 2.44 5.18 -2.98
C THR A 51 2.33 4.06 -1.95
N LEU A 52 1.68 4.34 -0.82
CA LEU A 52 1.47 3.31 0.19
C LEU A 52 0.67 2.15 -0.38
N LEU A 53 -0.43 2.45 -1.08
CA LEU A 53 -1.28 1.41 -1.63
C LEU A 53 -0.59 0.64 -2.76
N HIS A 54 0.29 1.31 -3.51
CA HIS A 54 1.12 0.64 -4.52
C HIS A 54 1.98 -0.44 -3.87
N GLU A 55 2.65 -0.12 -2.76
CA GLU A 55 3.49 -1.09 -2.07
C GLU A 55 2.67 -2.22 -1.45
N ILE A 56 1.50 -1.88 -0.91
CA ILE A 56 0.60 -2.89 -0.38
C ILE A 56 0.12 -3.83 -1.49
N SER A 57 -0.15 -3.29 -2.68
CA SER A 57 -0.59 -4.09 -3.81
C SER A 57 0.46 -5.10 -4.23
N HIS A 58 1.74 -4.71 -4.21
CA HIS A 58 2.83 -5.66 -4.46
C HIS A 58 2.75 -6.83 -3.50
N GLN A 59 2.53 -6.53 -2.22
CA GLN A 59 2.46 -7.58 -1.21
C GLN A 59 1.26 -8.49 -1.43
N ILE A 60 0.13 -7.92 -1.82
CA ILE A 60 -1.06 -8.71 -2.11
C ILE A 60 -0.79 -9.70 -3.24
N LEU A 61 -0.16 -9.23 -4.31
CA LEU A 61 0.14 -10.11 -5.44
C LEU A 61 1.11 -11.21 -5.05
N ARG A 62 2.10 -10.87 -4.23
CA ARG A 62 3.07 -11.87 -3.77
C ARG A 62 2.41 -12.93 -2.91
N GLN A 63 1.58 -12.52 -1.97
CA GLN A 63 0.94 -13.46 -1.05
C GLN A 63 -0.08 -14.35 -1.76
N SER A 64 -0.69 -13.84 -2.81
CA SER A 64 -1.68 -14.62 -3.55
C SER A 64 -1.05 -15.51 -4.63
N ALA A 65 0.29 -15.47 -4.75
CA ALA A 65 1.04 -16.21 -5.75
C ALA A 65 0.75 -15.74 -7.19
N ALA A 66 0.01 -14.66 -7.35
CA ALA A 66 -0.28 -14.12 -8.68
C ALA A 66 0.99 -13.60 -9.35
N GLU A 67 1.95 -13.20 -8.54
CA GLU A 67 3.23 -12.66 -9.02
C GLU A 67 3.95 -13.63 -9.96
N HIS A 68 3.77 -14.93 -9.76
CA HIS A 68 4.44 -15.93 -10.58
C HIS A 68 3.80 -16.11 -11.95
N LYS A 69 2.61 -15.54 -12.16
CA LYS A 69 1.86 -15.72 -13.38
C LYS A 69 1.75 -14.45 -14.22
N ILE A 70 2.35 -13.37 -13.73
CA ILE A 70 2.24 -12.06 -14.37
C ILE A 70 3.63 -11.52 -14.60
N ALA A 71 3.87 -10.94 -15.77
CA ALA A 71 5.16 -10.34 -16.09
C ALA A 71 5.44 -9.15 -15.15
N ASP A 72 6.72 -8.94 -14.82
CA ASP A 72 7.09 -7.87 -13.91
C ASP A 72 6.58 -6.49 -14.33
N SER A 73 6.62 -6.19 -15.63
CA SER A 73 6.13 -4.90 -16.10
C SER A 73 4.64 -4.74 -15.89
N ASP A 74 3.89 -5.84 -16.01
CA ASP A 74 2.45 -5.82 -15.78
C ASP A 74 2.14 -5.70 -14.30
N ILE A 75 2.96 -6.29 -13.45
CA ILE A 75 2.79 -6.15 -12.01
C ILE A 75 2.92 -4.70 -11.60
N GLU A 76 3.95 -3.99 -12.11
CA GLU A 76 4.10 -2.57 -11.79
C GLU A 76 2.90 -1.75 -12.26
N PHE A 77 2.41 -2.05 -13.46
CA PHE A 77 1.25 -1.35 -13.98
C PHE A 77 0.01 -1.59 -13.10
N ILE A 78 -0.21 -2.84 -12.72
CA ILE A 78 -1.36 -3.18 -11.87
C ILE A 78 -1.27 -2.46 -10.53
N CYS A 79 -0.09 -2.46 -9.92
CA CYS A 79 0.09 -1.79 -8.63
C CYS A 79 -0.09 -0.28 -8.74
N ASP A 80 0.36 0.31 -9.84
CA ASP A 80 0.14 1.74 -10.09
C ASP A 80 -1.36 2.05 -10.22
N VAL A 81 -2.08 1.24 -10.99
CA VAL A 81 -3.51 1.46 -11.19
C VAL A 81 -4.26 1.32 -9.87
N PHE A 82 -3.99 0.27 -9.11
CA PHE A 82 -4.65 0.07 -7.84
C PHE A 82 -4.31 1.18 -6.85
N GLY A 83 -3.02 1.53 -6.76
CA GLY A 83 -2.63 2.59 -5.82
C GLY A 83 -3.31 3.91 -6.13
N PHE A 84 -3.24 4.32 -7.38
CA PHE A 84 -3.83 5.59 -7.78
C PHE A 84 -5.36 5.58 -7.63
N SER A 85 -5.99 4.51 -8.10
CA SER A 85 -7.46 4.44 -8.11
C SER A 85 -8.04 4.37 -6.71
N LEU A 86 -7.44 3.55 -5.84
CA LEU A 86 -7.93 3.43 -4.47
C LEU A 86 -7.70 4.71 -3.68
N ALA A 87 -6.57 5.38 -3.91
CA ALA A 87 -6.32 6.66 -3.26
C ALA A 87 -7.39 7.68 -3.67
N THR A 88 -7.74 7.70 -4.95
CA THR A 88 -8.77 8.60 -5.46
C THR A 88 -10.12 8.29 -4.80
N ILE A 89 -10.49 7.02 -4.73
CA ILE A 89 -11.75 6.62 -4.13
C ILE A 89 -11.81 7.03 -2.67
N ILE A 90 -10.72 6.78 -1.94
CA ILE A 90 -10.69 7.10 -0.51
C ILE A 90 -10.81 8.59 -0.27
N LEU A 91 -10.08 9.39 -1.04
CA LEU A 91 -10.09 10.85 -0.85
C LEU A 91 -11.38 11.49 -1.32
N ASP A 92 -11.99 10.95 -2.35
CA ASP A 92 -13.26 11.50 -2.86
C ASP A 92 -14.46 11.06 -2.03
N ASN A 93 -14.29 10.05 -1.19
CA ASN A 93 -15.38 9.50 -0.42
C ASN A 93 -14.99 9.37 1.06
N PRO A 94 -15.06 10.48 1.81
CA PRO A 94 -14.60 10.48 3.21
C PRO A 94 -15.23 9.40 4.08
N ASP A 95 -16.44 8.95 3.73
CA ASP A 95 -17.15 7.94 4.52
C ASP A 95 -16.86 6.51 4.07
N PHE A 96 -15.94 6.34 3.12
CA PHE A 96 -15.72 5.03 2.52
C PHE A 96 -15.36 3.96 3.55
N LEU A 97 -14.45 4.30 4.47
CA LEU A 97 -14.04 3.34 5.50
C LEU A 97 -15.17 3.04 6.47
N GLU A 98 -16.02 4.03 6.75
CA GLU A 98 -17.18 3.81 7.61
C GLU A 98 -18.17 2.86 6.98
N ILE A 99 -18.37 2.97 5.66
CA ILE A 99 -19.24 2.06 4.94
C ILE A 99 -18.70 0.63 5.04
N ILE A 100 -17.39 0.45 4.87
CA ILE A 100 -16.78 -0.87 4.98
C ILE A 100 -16.94 -1.43 6.38
N LYS A 101 -16.71 -0.61 7.40
CA LYS A 101 -16.84 -1.06 8.78
C LYS A 101 -18.27 -1.46 9.12
N ALA A 102 -19.23 -0.69 8.63
CA ALA A 102 -20.65 -1.02 8.86
C ALA A 102 -21.02 -2.34 8.20
N SER A 103 -20.47 -2.61 7.02
CA SER A 103 -20.72 -3.87 6.32
C SER A 103 -20.15 -5.04 7.11
N ASP A 104 -18.99 -4.88 7.70
CA ASP A 104 -18.40 -5.94 8.51
C ASP A 104 -19.20 -6.19 9.78
N ALA A 105 -19.76 -5.12 10.37
CA ALA A 105 -20.57 -5.25 11.58
C ALA A 105 -21.82 -6.09 11.37
N ASN A 106 -22.31 -6.17 10.13
CA ASN A 106 -23.50 -6.95 9.79
C ASN A 106 -23.19 -8.36 9.32
N ARG A 107 -21.94 -8.75 9.39
CA ARG A 107 -21.51 -10.09 9.02
C ARG A 107 -21.94 -11.08 10.09
N GLU A 108 -22.41 -12.22 9.68
CA GLU A 108 -22.82 -13.25 10.62
C GLU A 108 -22.18 -14.57 10.31
#